data_12f921359ff3d6a9aaf17763c93b77a3
#
_entry.id   12f921359ff3d6a9aaf17763c93b77a3
#
_cell.length_a   1.000
_cell.length_b   1.000
_cell.length_c   1.000
_cell.angle_alpha   90.00
_cell.angle_beta   90.00
_cell.angle_gamma   90.00
#
_symmetry.space_group_name_H-M   'P 1'
#
loop_
_entity.id
_entity.type
_entity.pdbx_description
1 polymer ?
#
loop_
_entity_poly.entity_id
_entity_poly.type
_entity_poly.pdbx_seq_one_letter_code
_entity_poly.pdbx_strand_id
1 'polypeptide(L)'
;MITLKIFSRHLASTIKAFTLFATHFQELVSLEDEISSVANVHVTAMTDQYELTMLYKVCPGSSDRSFGLEIAKMAGFQKHVIEVLKKIIIIINLLNKLIIY
;
A
#
# COMPACT_ATOMS: atom_id res chain seq x y z
N MET A 1 1.96 -10.68 -8.89
CA MET A 1 2.55 -10.50 -7.55
C MET A 1 2.40 -11.71 -6.62
N ILE A 2 1.83 -12.79 -7.14
CA ILE A 2 1.76 -14.08 -6.44
C ILE A 2 3.17 -14.58 -6.04
N THR A 3 4.12 -14.47 -6.94
CA THR A 3 5.52 -14.86 -6.67
C THR A 3 6.11 -14.15 -5.46
N LEU A 4 5.87 -12.85 -5.34
CA LEU A 4 6.37 -12.06 -4.22
C LEU A 4 5.70 -12.47 -2.89
N LYS A 5 4.41 -12.76 -2.92
CA LYS A 5 3.68 -13.25 -1.74
C LYS A 5 4.20 -14.61 -1.28
N ILE A 6 4.44 -15.53 -2.21
CA ILE A 6 4.98 -16.86 -1.93
C ILE A 6 6.40 -16.74 -1.33
N PHE A 7 7.23 -15.90 -1.90
CA PHE A 7 8.59 -15.66 -1.42
C PHE A 7 8.59 -15.08 0.00
N SER A 8 7.77 -14.08 0.25
CA SER A 8 7.66 -13.45 1.58
C SER A 8 7.14 -14.43 2.62
N ARG A 9 6.16 -15.25 2.26
CA ARG A 9 5.64 -16.31 3.13
C ARG A 9 6.73 -17.31 3.48
N HIS A 10 7.53 -17.72 2.51
CA HIS A 10 8.63 -18.66 2.72
C HIS A 10 9.67 -18.10 3.69
N LEU A 11 10.04 -16.83 3.53
CA LEU A 11 10.98 -16.16 4.44
C LEU A 11 10.44 -16.13 5.88
N ALA A 12 9.19 -15.84 6.05
CA ALA A 12 8.58 -15.66 7.37
C ALA A 12 8.30 -17.00 8.08
N SER A 13 7.81 -18.00 7.35
CA SER A 13 7.30 -19.24 7.95
C SER A 13 8.29 -20.41 7.92
N THR A 14 9.18 -20.44 6.94
CA THR A 14 10.12 -21.55 6.74
C THR A 14 11.54 -21.17 7.17
N ILE A 15 12.07 -20.11 6.57
CA ILE A 15 13.44 -19.65 6.87
C ILE A 15 13.49 -18.94 8.22
N LYS A 16 12.43 -18.18 8.54
CA LYS A 16 12.31 -17.42 9.81
C LYS A 16 13.43 -16.42 10.01
N ALA A 17 13.86 -15.80 8.93
CA ALA A 17 14.88 -14.76 8.97
C ALA A 17 14.29 -13.44 9.44
N PHE A 18 15.07 -12.63 10.15
CA PHE A 18 14.71 -11.24 10.38
C PHE A 18 14.70 -10.50 9.06
N THR A 19 13.52 -10.04 8.65
CA THR A 19 13.30 -9.47 7.32
C THR A 19 12.53 -8.16 7.42
N LEU A 20 13.04 -7.12 6.75
CA LEU A 20 12.30 -5.90 6.47
C LEU A 20 11.96 -5.89 4.98
N PHE A 21 10.69 -5.66 4.68
CA PHE A 21 10.20 -5.69 3.32
C PHE A 21 9.43 -4.41 3.01
N ALA A 22 10.00 -3.57 2.16
CA ALA A 22 9.36 -2.34 1.72
C ALA A 22 8.64 -2.57 0.40
N THR A 23 7.36 -2.30 0.35
CA THR A 23 6.55 -2.52 -0.83
C THR A 23 5.32 -1.60 -0.83
N HIS A 24 4.73 -1.42 -1.99
CA HIS A 24 3.42 -0.78 -2.14
C HIS A 24 2.34 -1.79 -2.60
N PHE A 25 2.66 -3.07 -2.64
CA PHE A 25 1.71 -4.10 -3.06
C PHE A 25 0.77 -4.47 -1.91
N GLN A 26 -0.49 -4.16 -2.07
CA GLN A 26 -1.51 -4.42 -1.05
C GLN A 26 -1.79 -5.91 -0.84
N GLU A 27 -1.44 -6.75 -1.80
CA GLU A 27 -1.59 -8.20 -1.68
C GLU A 27 -0.78 -8.80 -0.54
N LEU A 28 0.29 -8.13 -0.10
CA LEU A 28 1.13 -8.60 1.00
C LEU A 28 0.56 -8.27 2.38
N VAL A 29 -0.41 -7.38 2.46
CA VAL A 29 -1.03 -6.97 3.74
C VAL A 29 -1.66 -8.16 4.47
N SER A 30 -2.25 -9.08 3.73
CA SER A 30 -2.92 -10.27 4.30
C SER A 30 -1.97 -11.25 5.00
N LEU A 31 -0.67 -11.15 4.79
CA LEU A 31 0.30 -12.05 5.44
C LEU A 31 0.32 -11.89 6.95
N GLU A 32 0.02 -10.72 7.48
CA GLU A 32 -0.09 -10.50 8.92
C GLU A 32 -1.17 -11.38 9.56
N ASP A 33 -2.29 -11.59 8.87
CA ASP A 33 -3.39 -12.44 9.34
C ASP A 33 -3.06 -13.92 9.21
N GLU A 34 -2.23 -14.28 8.25
CA GLU A 34 -1.90 -15.67 7.95
C GLU A 34 -0.70 -16.19 8.76
N ILE A 35 0.24 -15.32 9.13
CA ILE A 35 1.50 -15.67 9.76
C ILE A 35 1.72 -14.78 10.98
N SER A 36 1.76 -15.39 12.16
CA SER A 36 1.86 -14.66 13.44
C SER A 36 3.16 -13.87 13.61
N SER A 37 4.21 -14.23 12.88
CA SER A 37 5.51 -13.53 12.93
C SER A 37 5.62 -12.35 11.98
N VAL A 38 4.57 -12.06 11.21
CA VAL A 38 4.52 -10.94 10.27
C VAL A 38 3.72 -9.79 10.88
N ALA A 39 4.25 -8.60 10.80
CA ALA A 39 3.58 -7.38 11.23
C ALA A 39 3.66 -6.34 10.11
N ASN A 40 2.54 -5.72 9.81
CA ASN A 40 2.48 -4.60 8.89
C ASN A 40 2.80 -3.30 9.62
N VAL A 41 3.60 -2.48 8.98
CA VAL A 41 3.89 -1.12 9.42
C VAL A 41 3.81 -0.19 8.22
N HIS A 42 3.67 1.09 8.48
CA HIS A 42 3.65 2.08 7.42
C HIS A 42 4.40 3.34 7.85
N VAL A 43 4.89 4.07 6.87
CA VAL A 43 5.48 5.40 7.08
C VAL A 43 4.37 6.42 7.04
N THR A 44 4.28 7.25 8.08
CA THR A 44 3.21 8.21 8.21
C THR A 44 3.42 9.45 7.34
N ALA A 45 2.31 10.01 6.86
CA ALA A 45 2.28 11.27 6.15
C ALA A 45 1.03 12.06 6.56
N MET A 46 1.13 13.36 6.58
CA MET A 46 -0.02 14.26 6.69
C MET A 46 -0.39 14.80 5.33
N THR A 47 -1.66 14.71 5.00
CA THR A 47 -2.21 15.33 3.79
C THR A 47 -3.06 16.52 4.19
N ASP A 48 -2.70 17.67 3.68
CA ASP A 48 -3.54 18.86 3.70
C ASP A 48 -4.14 19.04 2.30
N GLN A 49 -5.05 20.01 2.17
CA GLN A 49 -5.75 20.33 0.92
C GLN A 49 -4.79 20.59 -0.25
N TYR A 50 -3.58 21.07 0.04
CA TYR A 50 -2.58 21.48 -0.95
C TYR A 50 -1.20 20.85 -0.77
N GLU A 51 -0.95 20.14 0.32
CA GLU A 51 0.38 19.63 0.65
C GLU A 51 0.34 18.20 1.19
N LEU A 52 1.36 17.44 0.83
CA LEU A 52 1.70 16.16 1.44
C LEU A 52 2.99 16.35 2.24
N THR A 53 2.92 16.12 3.53
CA THR A 53 4.08 16.20 4.42
C THR A 53 4.42 14.81 4.94
N MET A 54 5.63 14.34 4.63
CA MET A 54 6.14 13.09 5.18
C MET A 54 6.60 13.32 6.62
N LEU A 55 6.07 12.52 7.54
CA LEU A 55 6.43 12.62 8.95
C LEU A 55 7.63 11.76 9.33
N TYR A 56 8.07 10.87 8.44
CA TYR A 56 9.21 9.96 8.64
C TYR A 56 9.10 9.12 9.92
N LYS A 57 7.89 8.74 10.28
CA LYS A 57 7.61 7.84 11.40
C LYS A 57 7.06 6.53 10.89
N VAL A 58 7.52 5.44 11.49
CA VAL A 58 7.00 4.11 11.22
C VAL A 58 5.98 3.78 12.31
N CYS A 59 4.76 3.50 11.90
CA CYS A 59 3.65 3.20 12.80
C CYS A 59 3.07 1.82 12.50
N PRO A 60 2.48 1.16 13.51
CA PRO A 60 1.80 -0.13 13.30
C PRO A 60 0.63 -0.03 12.32
N GLY A 61 0.42 -1.11 11.59
CA GLY A 61 -0.66 -1.22 10.63
C GLY A 61 -0.23 -0.94 9.20
N SER A 62 -0.99 -1.45 8.25
CA SER A 62 -0.76 -1.22 6.84
C SER A 62 -1.26 0.16 6.40
N SER A 63 -0.60 0.72 5.39
CA SER A 63 -1.15 1.88 4.70
C SER A 63 -2.11 1.40 3.62
N ASP A 64 -3.33 1.89 3.64
CA ASP A 64 -4.34 1.65 2.60
C ASP A 64 -4.34 2.73 1.51
N ARG A 65 -3.43 3.70 1.61
CA ARG A 65 -3.38 4.85 0.72
C ARG A 65 -2.12 4.87 -0.13
N SER A 66 -2.31 5.01 -1.41
CA SER A 66 -1.28 5.48 -2.33
C SER A 66 -1.37 7.01 -2.39
N PHE A 67 -0.25 7.68 -2.20
CA PHE A 67 -0.19 9.16 -2.27
C PHE A 67 0.02 9.70 -3.68
N GLY A 68 0.00 8.83 -4.69
CA GLY A 68 0.18 9.23 -6.07
C GLY A 68 -0.82 10.29 -6.55
N LEU A 69 -2.09 10.16 -6.12
CA LEU A 69 -3.12 11.12 -6.48
C LEU A 69 -2.87 12.50 -5.85
N GLU A 70 -2.46 12.53 -4.58
CA GLU A 70 -2.10 13.76 -3.87
C GLU A 70 -0.89 14.43 -4.52
N ILE A 71 0.10 13.65 -4.90
CA ILE A 71 1.30 14.15 -5.60
C ILE A 71 0.90 14.73 -6.97
N ALA A 72 0.00 14.07 -7.70
CA ALA A 72 -0.51 14.58 -8.97
C ALA A 72 -1.21 15.93 -8.81
N LYS A 73 -2.01 16.08 -7.76
CA LYS A 73 -2.65 17.37 -7.43
C LYS A 73 -1.60 18.46 -7.13
N MET A 74 -0.58 18.12 -6.35
CA MET A 74 0.50 19.04 -6.01
C MET A 74 1.33 19.44 -7.23
N ALA A 75 1.52 18.53 -8.17
CA ALA A 75 2.23 18.79 -9.42
C ALA A 75 1.43 19.65 -10.41
N GLY A 76 0.18 19.97 -10.12
CA GLY A 76 -0.64 20.85 -10.93
C GLY A 76 -1.32 20.17 -12.12
N PHE A 77 -1.57 18.88 -12.05
CA PHE A 77 -2.38 18.19 -13.07
C PHE A 77 -3.77 18.81 -13.16
N GLN A 78 -4.29 18.86 -14.38
CA GLN A 78 -5.61 19.43 -14.65
C GLN A 78 -6.70 18.69 -13.86
N LYS A 79 -7.70 19.43 -13.41
CA LYS A 79 -8.77 18.90 -12.54
C LYS A 79 -9.47 17.69 -13.14
N HIS A 80 -9.78 17.72 -14.44
CA HIS A 80 -10.45 16.59 -15.08
C HIS A 80 -9.57 15.33 -15.13
N VAL A 81 -8.26 15.46 -15.23
CA VAL A 81 -7.32 14.32 -15.16
C VAL A 81 -7.37 13.69 -13.78
N ILE A 82 -7.36 14.50 -12.73
CA ILE A 82 -7.45 14.04 -11.35
C ILE A 82 -8.78 13.30 -11.11
N GLU A 83 -9.89 13.80 -11.64
CA GLU A 83 -11.19 13.14 -11.50
C GLU A 83 -11.26 11.80 -12.23
N VAL A 84 -10.67 11.71 -13.42
CA VAL A 84 -10.56 10.43 -14.16
C VAL A 84 -9.71 9.44 -13.38
N LEU A 85 -8.58 9.87 -12.85
CA LEU A 85 -7.70 9.00 -12.02
C LEU A 85 -8.43 8.47 -10.78
N LYS A 86 -9.22 9.30 -10.10
CA LYS A 86 -10.05 8.87 -8.96
C LYS A 86 -11.02 7.76 -9.35
N LYS A 87 -11.73 7.93 -10.47
CA LYS A 87 -12.67 6.93 -10.97
C LYS A 87 -11.98 5.62 -11.31
N ILE A 88 -10.82 5.67 -11.96
CA ILE A 88 -10.03 4.48 -12.32
C ILE A 88 -9.58 3.75 -11.06
N ILE A 89 -9.09 4.46 -10.06
CA ILE A 89 -8.64 3.87 -8.79
C ILE A 89 -9.81 3.15 -8.09
N ILE A 90 -10.98 3.76 -8.06
CA ILE A 90 -12.18 3.14 -7.47
C ILE A 90 -12.53 1.85 -8.21
N ILE A 91 -12.53 1.86 -9.54
CA ILE A 91 -12.84 0.69 -10.36
C ILE A 91 -11.82 -0.43 -10.11
N ILE A 92 -10.53 -0.12 -10.09
CA ILE A 92 -9.47 -1.10 -9.84
C ILE A 92 -9.63 -1.72 -8.44
N ASN A 93 -9.93 -0.92 -7.43
CA ASN A 93 -10.14 -1.42 -6.07
C ASN A 93 -11.36 -2.35 -5.99
N LEU A 94 -12.45 -2.03 -6.69
CA LEU A 94 -13.62 -2.89 -6.75
C LEU A 94 -13.32 -4.21 -7.47
N LEU A 95 -12.60 -4.17 -8.59
CA LEU A 95 -12.19 -5.36 -9.32
C LEU A 95 -11.27 -6.24 -8.48
N ASN A 96 -10.33 -5.67 -7.76
CA ASN A 96 -9.45 -6.41 -6.87
C ASN A 96 -10.22 -7.14 -5.77
N LYS A 97 -11.26 -6.53 -5.22
CA LYS A 97 -12.14 -7.17 -4.24
C LYS A 97 -12.93 -8.36 -4.82
N LEU A 98 -13.22 -8.34 -6.12
CA LEU A 98 -13.93 -9.42 -6.80
C LEU A 98 -13.03 -10.57 -7.23
N ILE A 99 -11.74 -10.33 -7.36
CA ILE A 99 -10.77 -11.29 -7.92
C ILE A 99 -9.96 -11.98 -6.82
N ILE A 100 -9.91 -11.41 -5.63
CA ILE A 100 -9.11 -11.96 -4.52
C ILE A 100 -9.96 -12.92 -3.69
N TYR A 101 -9.79 -14.12 -3.95
CA TYR A 101 -10.18 -15.19 -3.08
C TYR A 101 -9.51 -16.45 -3.41
#